data_c78ceff45ea78c5ecb34c8e09bdf9927
#
_entry.id   c78ceff45ea78c5ecb34c8e09bdf9927
#
_cell.length_a   1.000
_cell.length_b   1.000
_cell.length_c   1.000
_cell.angle_alpha   90.00
_cell.angle_beta   90.00
_cell.angle_gamma   90.00
#
_symmetry.space_group_name_H-M   'P 1'
#
loop_
_entity.id
_entity.type
_entity.pdbx_description
1 polymer ?
#
loop_
_entity_poly.entity_id
_entity_poly.type
_entity_poly.pdbx_seq_one_letter_code
_entity_poly.pdbx_strand_id
1 'polypeptide(L)'
;MATQTFDQLINKAMKDWEAPDLMNAAHAPRGKKIPFSSPLMNWACYGGIPRDKITEFFGTPGAGKSTSAIDICKNAYQIFSEEYEEEVQRLRELAQKDPKKYRGALDDLQERGVKKVLYIDLENSFDSEWSKTLGIQDDQIHIMTPPDRSAEEELQLLQELIETGEVGLVVLDSIPSLVTKAELEKKFGERTVSALAGLLTIFFRKIVPLLTRYRCTLITINQIRDNMDNPYVTQTPGGQAPKFYASLRIEFKLGVPV
;
A
#
# COMPACT_ATOMS: atom_id res chain seq x y z
N MET A 1 -4.46 -40.40 26.94
CA MET A 1 -3.73 -39.18 26.52
C MET A 1 -4.48 -37.98 27.10
N ALA A 2 -3.83 -37.12 27.88
CA ALA A 2 -4.49 -35.96 28.47
C ALA A 2 -4.86 -34.98 27.34
N THR A 3 -6.14 -34.63 27.26
CA THR A 3 -6.64 -33.65 26.26
C THR A 3 -6.10 -32.27 26.64
N GLN A 4 -5.29 -31.68 25.80
CA GLN A 4 -4.79 -30.30 26.00
C GLN A 4 -5.98 -29.34 26.01
N THR A 5 -5.99 -28.38 26.93
CA THR A 5 -7.00 -27.33 26.95
C THR A 5 -6.79 -26.33 25.80
N PHE A 6 -7.84 -25.56 25.45
CA PHE A 6 -7.77 -24.50 24.45
C PHE A 6 -6.59 -23.55 24.74
N ASP A 7 -6.45 -23.07 25.99
CA ASP A 7 -5.39 -22.15 26.38
C ASP A 7 -3.99 -22.74 26.22
N GLN A 8 -3.83 -24.06 26.54
CA GLN A 8 -2.56 -24.76 26.37
C GLN A 8 -2.17 -24.88 24.90
N LEU A 9 -3.15 -25.15 24.01
CA LEU A 9 -2.92 -25.21 22.56
C LEU A 9 -2.58 -23.84 21.98
N ILE A 10 -3.28 -22.79 22.38
CA ILE A 10 -3.02 -21.42 21.94
C ILE A 10 -1.63 -20.97 22.39
N ASN A 11 -1.29 -21.13 23.67
CA ASN A 11 0.03 -20.74 24.18
C ASN A 11 1.17 -21.51 23.49
N LYS A 12 0.95 -22.77 23.16
CA LYS A 12 1.89 -23.55 22.37
C LYS A 12 2.02 -23.01 20.96
N ALA A 13 0.92 -22.73 20.27
CA ALA A 13 0.92 -22.18 18.90
C ALA A 13 1.61 -20.82 18.86
N MET A 14 1.37 -19.95 19.83
CA MET A 14 2.02 -18.63 19.93
C MET A 14 3.53 -18.78 20.08
N LYS A 15 3.99 -19.74 20.88
CA LYS A 15 5.42 -20.00 21.10
C LYS A 15 6.09 -20.66 19.90
N ASP A 16 5.45 -21.70 19.32
CA ASP A 16 6.05 -22.52 18.26
C ASP A 16 6.02 -21.84 16.90
N TRP A 17 5.06 -20.93 16.66
CA TRP A 17 4.85 -20.25 15.37
C TRP A 17 5.18 -18.76 15.41
N GLU A 18 5.75 -18.28 16.51
CA GLU A 18 5.99 -16.82 16.71
C GLU A 18 4.73 -16.00 16.41
N ALA A 19 3.55 -16.58 16.68
CA ALA A 19 2.27 -15.97 16.39
C ALA A 19 2.09 -14.71 17.28
N PRO A 20 1.46 -13.63 16.74
CA PRO A 20 1.14 -12.47 17.56
C PRO A 20 0.18 -12.88 18.70
N ASP A 21 0.22 -12.13 19.80
CA ASP A 21 -0.63 -12.36 20.94
C ASP A 21 -2.09 -12.57 20.55
N LEU A 22 -2.68 -13.67 21.01
CA LEU A 22 -4.11 -13.87 20.90
C LEU A 22 -4.78 -12.87 21.84
N MET A 23 -5.55 -11.95 21.28
CA MET A 23 -6.23 -10.94 22.08
C MET A 23 -7.74 -11.00 21.91
N ASN A 24 -8.45 -10.62 22.96
CA ASN A 24 -9.89 -10.43 22.88
C ASN A 24 -10.22 -9.30 21.91
N ALA A 25 -11.27 -9.43 21.11
CA ALA A 25 -11.70 -8.43 20.12
C ALA A 25 -11.90 -7.03 20.75
N ALA A 26 -12.29 -6.97 22.02
CA ALA A 26 -12.42 -5.71 22.75
C ALA A 26 -11.08 -4.99 22.98
N HIS A 27 -9.96 -5.71 22.96
CA HIS A 27 -8.61 -5.19 23.15
C HIS A 27 -7.81 -5.13 21.84
N ALA A 28 -8.42 -5.55 20.71
CA ALA A 28 -7.79 -5.43 19.41
C ALA A 28 -7.50 -3.94 19.11
N PRO A 29 -6.25 -3.58 18.76
CA PRO A 29 -5.92 -2.19 18.48
C PRO A 29 -6.76 -1.70 17.29
N ARG A 30 -7.31 -0.49 17.40
CA ARG A 30 -7.93 0.16 16.24
C ARG A 30 -6.85 0.36 15.20
N GLY A 31 -7.09 -0.12 13.98
CA GLY A 31 -6.15 0.06 12.88
C GLY A 31 -5.88 1.56 12.66
N LYS A 32 -4.60 1.93 12.62
CA LYS A 32 -4.19 3.29 12.26
C LYS A 32 -4.66 3.61 10.84
N LYS A 33 -4.86 4.89 10.55
CA LYS A 33 -5.29 5.37 9.23
C LYS A 33 -4.40 6.50 8.75
N ILE A 34 -4.36 6.69 7.44
CA ILE A 34 -3.78 7.87 6.81
C ILE A 34 -4.96 8.72 6.33
N PRO A 35 -5.14 9.94 6.87
CA PRO A 35 -6.25 10.80 6.51
C PRO A 35 -6.06 11.41 5.11
N PHE A 36 -7.15 11.77 4.46
CA PHE A 36 -7.17 12.70 3.35
C PHE A 36 -7.09 14.14 3.88
N SER A 37 -6.64 15.08 3.06
CA SER A 37 -6.78 16.52 3.39
C SER A 37 -8.26 16.97 3.33
N SER A 38 -9.12 16.21 2.65
CA SER A 38 -10.56 16.46 2.59
C SER A 38 -11.30 15.93 3.82
N PRO A 39 -11.97 16.77 4.61
CA PRO A 39 -12.78 16.33 5.75
C PRO A 39 -13.92 15.39 5.35
N LEU A 40 -14.53 15.62 4.18
CA LEU A 40 -15.62 14.78 3.67
C LEU A 40 -15.14 13.36 3.33
N MET A 41 -13.98 13.25 2.69
CA MET A 41 -13.36 11.95 2.40
C MET A 41 -13.02 11.21 3.70
N ASN A 42 -12.51 11.91 4.70
CA ASN A 42 -12.23 11.32 6.00
C ASN A 42 -13.48 10.82 6.69
N TRP A 43 -14.55 11.61 6.65
CA TRP A 43 -15.84 11.16 7.20
C TRP A 43 -16.35 9.91 6.49
N ALA A 44 -16.34 9.89 5.15
CA ALA A 44 -16.80 8.74 4.35
C ALA A 44 -15.95 7.49 4.58
N CYS A 45 -14.64 7.64 4.85
CA CYS A 45 -13.69 6.55 5.06
C CYS A 45 -13.38 6.28 6.56
N TYR A 46 -14.21 6.81 7.48
CA TYR A 46 -13.99 6.65 8.92
C TYR A 46 -12.60 7.07 9.39
N GLY A 47 -12.09 8.21 8.88
CA GLY A 47 -10.80 8.80 9.25
C GLY A 47 -9.66 8.58 8.27
N GLY A 48 -9.92 8.07 7.07
CA GLY A 48 -8.93 7.89 6.01
C GLY A 48 -8.73 6.45 5.55
N ILE A 49 -7.66 6.20 4.80
CA ILE A 49 -7.32 4.85 4.34
C ILE A 49 -6.70 4.01 5.46
N PRO A 50 -6.98 2.69 5.52
CA PRO A 50 -6.41 1.81 6.54
C PRO A 50 -4.91 1.58 6.26
N ARG A 51 -4.06 1.74 7.30
CA ARG A 51 -2.63 1.43 7.23
C ARG A 51 -2.40 -0.09 7.23
N ASP A 52 -1.26 -0.48 6.68
CA ASP A 52 -0.79 -1.87 6.63
C ASP A 52 -1.75 -2.78 5.82
N LYS A 53 -2.52 -2.18 4.90
CA LYS A 53 -3.55 -2.83 4.09
C LYS A 53 -3.50 -2.33 2.65
N ILE A 54 -4.30 -2.96 1.80
CA ILE A 54 -4.50 -2.56 0.41
C ILE A 54 -5.75 -1.66 0.32
N THR A 55 -5.61 -0.54 -0.37
CA THR A 55 -6.72 0.32 -0.79
C THR A 55 -6.74 0.43 -2.30
N GLU A 56 -7.87 0.19 -2.94
CA GLU A 56 -8.04 0.38 -4.38
C GLU A 56 -8.79 1.69 -4.67
N PHE A 57 -8.17 2.58 -5.46
CA PHE A 57 -8.80 3.74 -6.07
C PHE A 57 -9.17 3.38 -7.50
N PHE A 58 -10.45 3.42 -7.85
CA PHE A 58 -10.89 3.07 -9.19
C PHE A 58 -11.92 4.07 -9.71
N GLY A 59 -12.08 4.16 -11.01
CA GLY A 59 -13.06 5.07 -11.60
C GLY A 59 -12.65 5.60 -12.97
N THR A 60 -13.44 6.56 -13.48
CA THR A 60 -13.24 7.17 -14.79
C THR A 60 -11.92 7.96 -14.86
N PRO A 61 -11.32 8.09 -16.06
CA PRO A 61 -10.18 8.99 -16.26
C PRO A 61 -10.52 10.44 -15.84
N GLY A 62 -9.53 11.17 -15.31
CA GLY A 62 -9.72 12.57 -14.89
C GLY A 62 -10.55 12.79 -13.61
N ALA A 63 -11.02 11.72 -12.93
CA ALA A 63 -11.88 11.85 -11.75
C ALA A 63 -11.12 12.13 -10.43
N GLY A 64 -9.79 12.33 -10.46
CA GLY A 64 -8.99 12.72 -9.29
C GLY A 64 -8.37 11.57 -8.51
N LYS A 65 -8.26 10.36 -9.07
CA LYS A 65 -7.64 9.19 -8.40
C LYS A 65 -6.18 9.45 -8.03
N SER A 66 -5.34 9.81 -9.01
CA SER A 66 -3.92 10.11 -8.82
C SER A 66 -3.72 11.32 -7.91
N THR A 67 -4.51 12.38 -8.07
CA THR A 67 -4.50 13.56 -7.18
C THR A 67 -4.77 13.16 -5.73
N SER A 68 -5.75 12.31 -5.49
CA SER A 68 -6.08 11.83 -4.13
C SER A 68 -5.00 10.90 -3.57
N ALA A 69 -4.34 10.10 -4.42
CA ALA A 69 -3.21 9.28 -4.01
C ALA A 69 -2.01 10.15 -3.61
N ILE A 70 -1.72 11.20 -4.36
CA ILE A 70 -0.67 12.20 -4.04
C ILE A 70 -0.99 12.91 -2.71
N ASP A 71 -2.24 13.29 -2.46
CA ASP A 71 -2.66 13.86 -1.17
C ASP A 71 -2.41 12.90 0.00
N ILE A 72 -2.71 11.61 -0.17
CA ILE A 72 -2.40 10.58 0.83
C ILE A 72 -0.88 10.42 1.01
N CYS A 73 -0.07 10.51 -0.05
CA CYS A 73 1.39 10.44 0.06
C CYS A 73 1.93 11.54 0.97
N LYS A 74 1.48 12.78 0.79
CA LYS A 74 1.83 13.92 1.64
C LYS A 74 1.49 13.65 3.11
N ASN A 75 0.27 13.26 3.38
CA ASN A 75 -0.21 13.04 4.74
C ASN A 75 0.48 11.82 5.38
N ALA A 76 0.82 10.80 4.60
CA ALA A 76 1.59 9.64 5.05
C ALA A 76 3.01 10.04 5.47
N TYR A 77 3.71 10.82 4.64
CA TYR A 77 5.05 11.29 4.96
C TYR A 77 5.08 12.12 6.25
N GLN A 78 4.11 13.01 6.43
CA GLN A 78 3.98 13.80 7.66
C GLN A 78 3.81 12.88 8.88
N ILE A 79 2.91 11.90 8.82
CA ILE A 79 2.70 10.94 9.91
C ILE A 79 3.96 10.12 10.19
N PHE A 80 4.68 9.67 9.14
CA PHE A 80 5.90 8.90 9.31
C PHE A 80 7.03 9.73 9.91
N SER A 81 7.11 11.03 9.56
CA SER A 81 8.07 11.95 10.15
C SER A 81 7.78 12.18 11.63
N GLU A 82 6.54 12.42 12.00
CA GLU A 82 6.12 12.58 13.40
C GLU A 82 6.41 11.30 14.21
N GLU A 83 6.04 10.12 13.69
CA GLU A 83 6.33 8.82 14.35
C GLU A 83 7.83 8.56 14.49
N TYR A 84 8.64 8.94 13.51
CA TYR A 84 10.09 8.83 13.56
C TYR A 84 10.69 9.74 14.65
N GLU A 85 10.29 11.00 14.69
CA GLU A 85 10.76 11.95 15.71
C GLU A 85 10.40 11.52 17.13
N GLU A 86 9.15 11.07 17.33
CA GLU A 86 8.70 10.53 18.62
C GLU A 86 9.54 9.32 19.05
N GLU A 87 9.80 8.38 18.14
CA GLU A 87 10.57 7.16 18.47
C GLU A 87 12.06 7.48 18.70
N VAL A 88 12.66 8.39 17.93
CA VAL A 88 14.01 8.87 18.17
C VAL A 88 14.13 9.51 19.56
N GLN A 89 13.19 10.36 19.92
CA GLN A 89 13.18 11.00 21.24
C GLN A 89 13.06 9.94 22.35
N ARG A 90 12.15 9.00 22.21
CA ARG A 90 11.95 7.89 23.14
C ARG A 90 13.21 7.06 23.33
N LEU A 91 13.86 6.68 22.24
CA LEU A 91 15.09 5.88 22.29
C LEU A 91 16.26 6.67 22.87
N ARG A 92 16.37 7.98 22.62
CA ARG A 92 17.38 8.85 23.26
C ARG A 92 17.24 8.85 24.77
N GLU A 93 16.03 9.01 25.30
CA GLU A 93 15.75 9.00 26.74
C GLU A 93 16.08 7.64 27.38
N LEU A 94 15.74 6.55 26.68
CA LEU A 94 16.06 5.19 27.11
C LEU A 94 17.57 4.92 27.06
N ALA A 95 18.27 5.39 26.04
CA ALA A 95 19.72 5.25 25.89
C ALA A 95 20.51 6.05 26.93
N GLN A 96 19.95 7.14 27.45
CA GLN A 96 20.55 7.85 28.60
C GLN A 96 20.48 7.02 29.88
N LYS A 97 19.44 6.20 30.06
CA LYS A 97 19.26 5.33 31.23
C LYS A 97 20.04 4.03 31.11
N ASP A 98 20.03 3.41 29.94
CA ASP A 98 20.74 2.16 29.65
C ASP A 98 21.34 2.18 28.23
N PRO A 99 22.56 2.78 28.06
CA PRO A 99 23.21 2.90 26.77
C PRO A 99 23.50 1.54 26.10
N LYS A 100 23.83 0.52 26.91
CA LYS A 100 24.20 -0.80 26.37
C LYS A 100 23.02 -1.47 25.66
N LYS A 101 21.80 -1.20 26.14
CA LYS A 101 20.58 -1.82 25.63
C LYS A 101 19.96 -1.06 24.44
N TYR A 102 20.01 0.28 24.45
CA TYR A 102 19.19 1.07 23.53
C TYR A 102 19.98 1.86 22.49
N ARG A 103 21.32 2.02 22.64
CA ARG A 103 22.11 2.81 21.69
C ARG A 103 22.11 2.21 20.29
N GLY A 104 22.29 0.89 20.15
CA GLY A 104 22.24 0.23 18.85
C GLY A 104 20.89 0.43 18.13
N ALA A 105 19.77 0.30 18.87
CA ALA A 105 18.44 0.54 18.30
C ALA A 105 18.24 2.00 17.86
N LEU A 106 18.83 2.96 18.57
CA LEU A 106 18.79 4.37 18.18
C LEU A 106 19.62 4.61 16.92
N ASP A 107 20.84 4.06 16.87
CA ASP A 107 21.74 4.20 15.73
C ASP A 107 21.10 3.56 14.47
N ASP A 108 20.53 2.36 14.59
CA ASP A 108 19.80 1.67 13.52
C ASP A 108 18.58 2.48 13.02
N LEU A 109 17.81 3.09 13.94
CA LEU A 109 16.67 3.93 13.56
C LEU A 109 17.12 5.19 12.83
N GLN A 110 18.21 5.82 13.28
CA GLN A 110 18.76 7.01 12.65
C GLN A 110 19.35 6.72 11.27
N GLU A 111 19.95 5.53 11.07
CA GLU A 111 20.46 5.10 9.77
C GLU A 111 19.33 4.86 8.77
N ARG A 112 18.22 4.22 9.19
CA ARG A 112 17.04 3.99 8.34
C ARG A 112 16.28 5.27 8.00
N GLY A 113 16.26 6.23 8.93
CA GLY A 113 15.53 7.49 8.79
C GLY A 113 14.00 7.32 8.80
N VAL A 114 13.32 8.33 8.26
CA VAL A 114 11.84 8.32 8.09
C VAL A 114 11.43 7.26 7.07
N LYS A 115 10.32 6.55 7.34
CA LYS A 115 9.75 5.61 6.37
C LYS A 115 9.42 6.29 5.05
N LYS A 116 9.84 5.66 3.98
CA LYS A 116 9.74 6.21 2.62
C LYS A 116 8.34 6.06 2.06
N VAL A 117 7.95 7.02 1.23
CA VAL A 117 6.76 6.99 0.40
C VAL A 117 7.20 6.77 -1.03
N LEU A 118 6.70 5.71 -1.67
CA LEU A 118 7.05 5.33 -3.03
C LEU A 118 5.83 5.48 -3.95
N TYR A 119 6.00 6.19 -5.06
CA TYR A 119 5.00 6.32 -6.12
C TYR A 119 5.54 5.64 -7.38
N ILE A 120 4.90 4.56 -7.81
CA ILE A 120 5.25 3.83 -9.03
C ILE A 120 4.34 4.33 -10.14
N ASP A 121 4.91 5.15 -11.01
CA ASP A 121 4.22 5.78 -12.14
C ASP A 121 4.40 4.96 -13.42
N LEU A 122 3.49 4.03 -13.66
CA LEU A 122 3.49 3.18 -14.86
C LEU A 122 2.88 3.88 -16.09
N GLU A 123 2.24 5.02 -15.89
CA GLU A 123 1.63 5.79 -16.98
C GLU A 123 2.53 6.95 -17.48
N ASN A 124 3.66 7.20 -16.81
CA ASN A 124 4.51 8.37 -17.06
C ASN A 124 3.71 9.70 -17.00
N SER A 125 2.81 9.79 -16.04
CA SER A 125 1.86 10.88 -15.92
C SER A 125 2.04 11.73 -14.67
N PHE A 126 3.05 11.42 -13.83
CA PHE A 126 3.32 12.14 -12.59
C PHE A 126 3.80 13.56 -12.91
N ASP A 127 3.06 14.55 -12.40
CA ASP A 127 3.36 15.97 -12.55
C ASP A 127 3.96 16.50 -11.24
N SER A 128 5.26 16.82 -11.28
CA SER A 128 6.00 17.36 -10.14
C SER A 128 5.53 18.76 -9.71
N GLU A 129 5.13 19.61 -10.67
CA GLU A 129 4.62 20.95 -10.36
C GLU A 129 3.23 20.87 -9.71
N TRP A 130 2.41 19.94 -10.18
CA TRP A 130 1.13 19.67 -9.55
C TRP A 130 1.30 19.11 -8.15
N SER A 131 2.24 18.22 -7.92
CA SER A 131 2.53 17.66 -6.59
C SER A 131 2.98 18.75 -5.60
N LYS A 132 3.82 19.70 -6.04
CA LYS A 132 4.20 20.89 -5.26
C LYS A 132 3.00 21.76 -4.90
N THR A 133 2.08 21.95 -5.87
CA THR A 133 0.83 22.68 -5.62
C THR A 133 -0.03 22.01 -4.53
N LEU A 134 0.01 20.69 -4.45
CA LEU A 134 -0.64 19.92 -3.38
C LEU A 134 0.13 19.96 -2.03
N GLY A 135 1.28 20.61 -1.99
CA GLY A 135 2.09 20.84 -0.79
C GLY A 135 3.13 19.77 -0.52
N ILE A 136 3.56 19.01 -1.53
CA ILE A 136 4.65 18.03 -1.43
C ILE A 136 5.98 18.72 -1.73
N GLN A 137 7.02 18.37 -0.96
CA GLN A 137 8.40 18.75 -1.24
C GLN A 137 9.14 17.63 -1.98
N ASP A 138 10.17 17.98 -2.73
CA ASP A 138 10.86 17.07 -3.66
C ASP A 138 11.49 15.83 -3.00
N ASP A 139 11.79 15.89 -1.71
CA ASP A 139 12.42 14.81 -0.93
C ASP A 139 11.40 13.90 -0.18
N GLN A 140 10.11 14.20 -0.24
CA GLN A 140 9.07 13.50 0.53
C GLN A 140 8.54 12.24 -0.15
N ILE A 141 8.63 12.18 -1.48
CA ILE A 141 8.12 11.06 -2.27
C ILE A 141 9.20 10.60 -3.25
N HIS A 142 9.46 9.30 -3.27
CA HIS A 142 10.29 8.66 -4.27
C HIS A 142 9.43 8.26 -5.46
N ILE A 143 9.72 8.80 -6.64
CA ILE A 143 9.03 8.45 -7.88
C ILE A 143 9.82 7.36 -8.59
N MET A 144 9.16 6.27 -8.95
CA MET A 144 9.74 5.24 -9.78
C MET A 144 8.94 5.16 -11.08
N THR A 145 9.60 5.45 -12.18
CA THR A 145 9.06 5.32 -13.52
C THR A 145 9.84 4.20 -14.21
N PRO A 146 9.30 2.98 -14.22
CA PRO A 146 10.05 1.84 -14.76
C PRO A 146 10.12 1.92 -16.29
N PRO A 147 11.33 1.94 -16.88
CA PRO A 147 11.47 1.69 -18.30
C PRO A 147 11.38 0.19 -18.57
N ASP A 148 10.73 -0.23 -19.61
CA ASP A 148 10.82 -1.56 -20.25
C ASP A 148 10.81 -2.80 -19.33
N ARG A 149 10.18 -2.73 -18.15
CA ARG A 149 10.03 -3.87 -17.26
C ARG A 149 8.70 -4.57 -17.46
N SER A 150 8.73 -5.88 -17.33
CA SER A 150 7.49 -6.66 -17.25
C SER A 150 6.78 -6.48 -15.91
N ALA A 151 5.48 -6.74 -15.89
CA ALA A 151 4.67 -6.74 -14.67
C ALA A 151 5.24 -7.67 -13.60
N GLU A 152 5.80 -8.83 -14.00
CA GLU A 152 6.43 -9.79 -13.11
C GLU A 152 7.65 -9.18 -12.40
N GLU A 153 8.50 -8.49 -13.13
CA GLU A 153 9.71 -7.85 -12.58
C GLU A 153 9.36 -6.65 -11.71
N GLU A 154 8.37 -5.88 -12.11
CA GLU A 154 7.91 -4.72 -11.34
C GLU A 154 7.29 -5.12 -10.00
N LEU A 155 6.41 -6.12 -10.01
CA LEU A 155 5.78 -6.61 -8.79
C LEU A 155 6.77 -7.36 -7.88
N GLN A 156 7.79 -8.01 -8.45
CA GLN A 156 8.87 -8.62 -7.68
C GLN A 156 9.72 -7.55 -6.97
N LEU A 157 10.14 -6.50 -7.70
CA LEU A 157 10.89 -5.38 -7.13
C LEU A 157 10.08 -4.68 -6.03
N LEU A 158 8.79 -4.48 -6.24
CA LEU A 158 7.90 -3.92 -5.22
C LEU A 158 7.87 -4.77 -3.95
N GLN A 159 7.80 -6.10 -4.09
CA GLN A 159 7.87 -7.00 -2.94
C GLN A 159 9.20 -6.83 -2.19
N GLU A 160 10.32 -6.83 -2.89
CA GLU A 160 11.67 -6.67 -2.32
C GLU A 160 11.82 -5.34 -1.57
N LEU A 161 11.32 -4.23 -2.16
CA LEU A 161 11.34 -2.92 -1.52
C LEU A 161 10.52 -2.89 -0.22
N ILE A 162 9.37 -3.56 -0.19
CA ILE A 162 8.55 -3.68 1.05
C ILE A 162 9.29 -4.52 2.10
N GLU A 163 9.98 -5.58 1.70
CA GLU A 163 10.73 -6.47 2.60
C GLU A 163 11.93 -5.80 3.25
N THR A 164 12.43 -4.66 2.74
CA THR A 164 13.43 -3.85 3.44
C THR A 164 12.92 -3.29 4.77
N GLY A 165 11.59 -3.14 4.92
CA GLY A 165 10.96 -2.51 6.08
C GLY A 165 11.10 -0.98 6.12
N GLU A 166 11.73 -0.36 5.12
CA GLU A 166 11.93 1.09 5.04
C GLU A 166 10.77 1.82 4.37
N VAL A 167 9.96 1.10 3.57
CA VAL A 167 8.82 1.68 2.86
C VAL A 167 7.57 1.64 3.73
N GLY A 168 6.90 2.77 3.91
CA GLY A 168 5.67 2.92 4.69
C GLY A 168 4.40 3.01 3.84
N LEU A 169 4.53 3.55 2.63
CA LEU A 169 3.43 3.65 1.66
C LEU A 169 3.94 3.42 0.25
N VAL A 170 3.19 2.65 -0.51
CA VAL A 170 3.37 2.52 -1.97
C VAL A 170 2.08 2.91 -2.68
N VAL A 171 2.22 3.68 -3.75
CA VAL A 171 1.17 3.90 -4.75
C VAL A 171 1.59 3.21 -6.04
N LEU A 172 0.72 2.37 -6.60
CA LEU A 172 0.89 1.73 -7.91
C LEU A 172 -0.10 2.35 -8.90
N ASP A 173 0.36 3.22 -9.76
CA ASP A 173 -0.43 3.96 -10.74
C ASP A 173 0.01 3.59 -12.17
N SER A 174 -0.70 2.74 -12.88
CA SER A 174 -1.93 2.05 -12.54
C SER A 174 -1.86 0.54 -12.88
N ILE A 175 -2.78 -0.25 -12.32
CA ILE A 175 -2.89 -1.70 -12.64
C ILE A 175 -3.05 -1.95 -14.15
N PRO A 176 -3.87 -1.22 -14.91
CA PRO A 176 -4.02 -1.42 -16.36
C PRO A 176 -2.73 -1.25 -17.16
N SER A 177 -1.75 -0.55 -16.64
CA SER A 177 -0.48 -0.26 -17.31
C SER A 177 0.59 -1.32 -17.09
N LEU A 178 0.31 -2.31 -16.26
CA LEU A 178 1.16 -3.49 -16.07
C LEU A 178 1.09 -4.40 -17.31
N VAL A 179 2.23 -4.60 -17.97
CA VAL A 179 2.37 -5.46 -19.15
C VAL A 179 3.13 -6.73 -18.77
N THR A 180 2.50 -7.89 -18.92
CA THR A 180 3.13 -9.17 -18.58
C THR A 180 4.21 -9.58 -19.59
N LYS A 181 5.18 -10.43 -19.19
CA LYS A 181 6.18 -10.99 -20.11
C LYS A 181 5.53 -11.63 -21.33
N ALA A 182 4.44 -12.38 -21.09
CA ALA A 182 3.68 -13.03 -22.15
C ALA A 182 3.03 -12.04 -23.13
N GLU A 183 2.77 -10.81 -22.72
CA GLU A 183 2.28 -9.73 -23.59
C GLU A 183 3.42 -9.07 -24.35
N LEU A 184 4.57 -8.85 -23.72
CA LEU A 184 5.75 -8.25 -24.35
C LEU A 184 6.32 -9.11 -25.49
N GLU A 185 6.23 -10.44 -25.38
CA GLU A 185 6.72 -11.38 -26.40
C GLU A 185 5.80 -11.52 -27.61
N LYS A 186 4.56 -11.03 -27.52
CA LYS A 186 3.56 -11.16 -28.59
C LYS A 186 3.64 -10.02 -29.61
N LYS A 187 3.25 -10.35 -30.83
CA LYS A 187 3.08 -9.36 -31.90
C LYS A 187 1.76 -8.59 -31.72
N PHE A 188 1.73 -7.37 -32.22
CA PHE A 188 0.52 -6.58 -32.22
C PHE A 188 -0.64 -7.33 -32.90
N GLY A 189 -1.79 -7.41 -32.21
CA GLY A 189 -2.99 -8.11 -32.68
C GLY A 189 -3.20 -9.52 -32.12
N GLU A 190 -2.20 -10.11 -31.44
CA GLU A 190 -2.36 -11.38 -30.75
C GLU A 190 -3.03 -11.18 -29.36
N ARG A 191 -4.17 -11.85 -29.15
CA ARG A 191 -4.89 -11.73 -27.87
C ARG A 191 -4.15 -12.45 -26.74
N THR A 192 -3.98 -11.78 -25.61
CA THR A 192 -3.50 -12.37 -24.36
C THR A 192 -4.69 -12.51 -23.42
N VAL A 193 -5.01 -13.73 -23.01
CA VAL A 193 -6.15 -13.96 -22.12
C VAL A 193 -5.62 -14.08 -20.69
N SER A 194 -6.06 -13.17 -19.83
CA SER A 194 -5.99 -13.21 -18.36
C SER A 194 -4.62 -13.46 -17.67
N ALA A 195 -3.48 -13.28 -18.34
CA ALA A 195 -2.17 -13.43 -17.70
C ALA A 195 -2.01 -12.47 -16.50
N LEU A 196 -2.37 -11.21 -16.67
CA LEU A 196 -2.31 -10.20 -15.61
C LEU A 196 -3.20 -10.54 -14.41
N ALA A 197 -4.41 -11.07 -14.63
CA ALA A 197 -5.32 -11.44 -13.53
C ALA A 197 -4.76 -12.58 -12.67
N GLY A 198 -4.13 -13.58 -13.31
CA GLY A 198 -3.43 -14.66 -12.63
C GLY A 198 -2.24 -14.15 -11.81
N LEU A 199 -1.40 -13.31 -12.43
CA LEU A 199 -0.24 -12.69 -11.79
C LEU A 199 -0.64 -11.86 -10.56
N LEU A 200 -1.65 -10.99 -10.68
CA LEU A 200 -2.15 -10.18 -9.57
C LEU A 200 -2.74 -11.02 -8.43
N THR A 201 -3.39 -12.15 -8.75
CA THR A 201 -3.88 -13.07 -7.71
C THR A 201 -2.74 -13.64 -6.88
N ILE A 202 -1.63 -14.01 -7.51
CA ILE A 202 -0.43 -14.50 -6.82
C ILE A 202 0.22 -13.36 -6.02
N PHE A 203 0.39 -12.20 -6.64
CA PHE A 203 0.98 -11.03 -6.01
C PHE A 203 0.24 -10.62 -4.74
N PHE A 204 -1.08 -10.38 -4.82
CA PHE A 204 -1.86 -9.95 -3.65
C PHE A 204 -1.84 -10.98 -2.53
N ARG A 205 -1.87 -12.26 -2.85
CA ARG A 205 -1.76 -13.33 -1.83
C ARG A 205 -0.44 -13.29 -1.09
N LYS A 206 0.67 -12.99 -1.79
CA LYS A 206 2.00 -12.88 -1.20
C LYS A 206 2.19 -11.58 -0.42
N ILE A 207 1.70 -10.46 -0.96
CA ILE A 207 2.00 -9.14 -0.42
C ILE A 207 1.21 -8.82 0.86
N VAL A 208 -0.04 -9.29 1.00
CA VAL A 208 -0.88 -8.98 2.17
C VAL A 208 -0.21 -9.28 3.51
N PRO A 209 0.38 -10.46 3.76
CA PRO A 209 1.08 -10.71 5.02
C PRO A 209 2.32 -9.82 5.18
N LEU A 210 3.01 -9.47 4.09
CA LEU A 210 4.19 -8.61 4.13
C LEU A 210 3.82 -7.17 4.49
N LEU A 211 2.70 -6.64 3.97
CA LEU A 211 2.21 -5.31 4.33
C LEU A 211 2.01 -5.18 5.85
N THR A 212 1.43 -6.18 6.48
CA THR A 212 1.23 -6.19 7.93
C THR A 212 2.57 -6.35 8.67
N ARG A 213 3.44 -7.26 8.23
CA ARG A 213 4.74 -7.54 8.85
C ARG A 213 5.66 -6.33 8.82
N TYR A 214 5.77 -5.67 7.68
CA TYR A 214 6.68 -4.55 7.46
C TYR A 214 6.05 -3.17 7.68
N ARG A 215 4.77 -3.13 8.07
CA ARG A 215 4.03 -1.89 8.31
C ARG A 215 4.03 -0.99 7.08
N CYS A 216 3.69 -1.55 5.93
CA CYS A 216 3.58 -0.86 4.66
C CYS A 216 2.12 -0.84 4.19
N THR A 217 1.68 0.28 3.62
CA THR A 217 0.35 0.46 3.03
C THR A 217 0.48 0.44 1.51
N LEU A 218 -0.43 -0.21 0.81
CA LEU A 218 -0.46 -0.24 -0.65
C LEU A 218 -1.73 0.42 -1.17
N ILE A 219 -1.58 1.44 -2.01
CA ILE A 219 -2.66 1.99 -2.84
C ILE A 219 -2.47 1.46 -4.26
N THR A 220 -3.52 0.90 -4.83
CA THR A 220 -3.55 0.56 -6.26
C THR A 220 -4.55 1.44 -6.97
N ILE A 221 -4.15 2.03 -8.09
CA ILE A 221 -5.03 2.81 -8.95
C ILE A 221 -5.51 1.92 -10.10
N ASN A 222 -6.81 1.99 -10.39
CA ASN A 222 -7.44 1.20 -11.42
C ASN A 222 -8.42 2.04 -12.25
N GLN A 223 -8.65 1.63 -13.49
CA GLN A 223 -9.60 2.28 -14.38
C GLN A 223 -10.87 1.45 -14.47
N ILE A 224 -11.97 2.09 -14.83
CA ILE A 224 -13.22 1.42 -15.18
C ILE A 224 -13.23 1.20 -16.70
N ARG A 225 -13.65 0.02 -17.12
CA ARG A 225 -13.96 -0.30 -18.52
C ARG A 225 -15.38 -0.81 -18.61
N ASP A 226 -16.07 -0.46 -19.68
CA ASP A 226 -17.39 -1.03 -19.95
C ASP A 226 -17.27 -2.53 -20.22
N ASN A 227 -18.19 -3.29 -19.69
CA ASN A 227 -18.26 -4.71 -20.00
C ASN A 227 -18.86 -4.86 -21.41
N MET A 228 -18.13 -5.52 -22.32
CA MET A 228 -18.58 -5.73 -23.70
C MET A 228 -19.84 -6.59 -23.78
N ASP A 229 -20.07 -7.47 -22.79
CA ASP A 229 -21.24 -8.37 -22.75
C ASP A 229 -22.45 -7.73 -22.06
N ASN A 230 -22.24 -6.70 -21.23
CA ASN A 230 -23.30 -5.99 -20.53
C ASN A 230 -22.90 -4.53 -20.26
N PRO A 231 -23.38 -3.57 -21.06
CA PRO A 231 -23.01 -2.15 -20.94
C PRO A 231 -23.47 -1.48 -19.62
N TYR A 232 -24.33 -2.16 -18.85
CA TYR A 232 -24.74 -1.68 -17.52
C TYR A 232 -23.80 -2.13 -16.40
N VAL A 233 -22.79 -2.94 -16.71
CA VAL A 233 -21.85 -3.48 -15.72
C VAL A 233 -20.43 -2.99 -16.07
N THR A 234 -19.88 -2.16 -15.21
CA THR A 234 -18.48 -1.73 -15.32
C THR A 234 -17.54 -2.77 -14.70
N GLN A 235 -16.41 -2.99 -15.33
CA GLN A 235 -15.36 -3.87 -14.83
C GLN A 235 -14.04 -3.11 -14.66
N THR A 236 -13.27 -3.52 -13.65
CA THR A 236 -11.90 -3.05 -13.47
C THR A 236 -10.92 -4.10 -14.00
N PRO A 237 -9.86 -3.72 -14.75
CA PRO A 237 -8.77 -4.60 -15.14
C PRO A 237 -8.11 -5.31 -13.96
N GLY A 238 -7.41 -6.43 -14.25
CA GLY A 238 -6.72 -7.20 -13.22
C GLY A 238 -7.55 -8.31 -12.56
N GLY A 239 -8.76 -8.59 -13.07
CA GLY A 239 -9.63 -9.67 -12.59
C GLY A 239 -10.32 -9.36 -11.26
N GLN A 240 -10.54 -10.40 -10.47
CA GLN A 240 -11.25 -10.27 -9.18
C GLN A 240 -10.31 -10.01 -7.99
N ALA A 241 -9.01 -10.29 -8.14
CA ALA A 241 -8.07 -10.20 -7.03
C ALA A 241 -8.01 -8.80 -6.37
N PRO A 242 -7.90 -7.66 -7.10
CA PRO A 242 -7.93 -6.35 -6.48
C PRO A 242 -9.16 -6.12 -5.60
N LYS A 243 -10.32 -6.63 -6.04
CA LYS A 243 -11.60 -6.46 -5.32
C LYS A 243 -11.66 -7.25 -4.01
N PHE A 244 -11.07 -8.45 -3.98
CA PHE A 244 -11.11 -9.32 -2.80
C PHE A 244 -10.04 -8.97 -1.77
N TYR A 245 -8.86 -8.50 -2.21
CA TYR A 245 -7.74 -8.21 -1.32
C TYR A 245 -7.75 -6.77 -0.77
N ALA A 246 -8.43 -5.84 -1.44
CA ALA A 246 -8.56 -4.47 -0.96
C ALA A 246 -9.45 -4.41 0.31
N SER A 247 -8.89 -3.83 1.37
CA SER A 247 -9.62 -3.56 2.61
C SER A 247 -10.54 -2.34 2.50
N LEU A 248 -10.25 -1.45 1.56
CA LEU A 248 -11.06 -0.28 1.21
C LEU A 248 -11.03 -0.11 -0.32
N ARG A 249 -12.18 0.17 -0.88
CA ARG A 249 -12.30 0.51 -2.31
C ARG A 249 -13.04 1.83 -2.44
N ILE A 250 -12.46 2.77 -3.19
CA ILE A 250 -13.03 4.09 -3.40
C ILE A 250 -13.27 4.28 -4.90
N GLU A 251 -14.53 4.50 -5.26
CA GLU A 251 -14.90 4.82 -6.65
C GLU A 251 -14.87 6.32 -6.86
N PHE A 252 -14.12 6.75 -7.86
CA PHE A 252 -14.04 8.15 -8.29
C PHE A 252 -14.88 8.36 -9.54
N LYS A 253 -15.82 9.28 -9.47
CA LYS A 253 -16.69 9.67 -10.60
C LYS A 253 -16.59 11.14 -10.86
N LEU A 254 -16.66 11.52 -12.14
CA LEU A 254 -16.83 12.92 -12.50
C LEU A 254 -18.21 13.39 -12.01
N GLY A 255 -18.23 14.49 -11.28
CA GLY A 255 -19.47 15.16 -10.92
C GLY A 255 -20.13 15.79 -12.14
N VAL A 256 -21.41 16.16 -12.00
CA VAL A 256 -22.05 17.03 -12.99
C VAL A 256 -21.39 18.41 -12.86
N PRO A 257 -20.92 19.04 -13.96
CA PRO A 257 -20.43 20.41 -13.91
C PRO A 257 -21.51 21.33 -13.30
N VAL A 258 -21.13 22.11 -12.32
CA VAL A 258 -22.00 23.14 -11.72
C VAL A 258 -21.99 24.37 -12.58
#